data_fb9aeb6d79bfa86bdcf6a516a3b4ca4e
#
_entry.id   fb9aeb6d79bfa86bdcf6a516a3b4ca4e
#
_cell.length_a   1.000
_cell.length_b   1.000
_cell.length_c   1.000
_cell.angle_alpha   90.00
_cell.angle_beta   90.00
_cell.angle_gamma   90.00
#
_symmetry.space_group_name_H-M   'P 1'
#
loop_
_entity.id
_entity.type
_entity.pdbx_description
1 polymer ?
#
loop_
_entity_poly.entity_id
_entity_poly.type
_entity_poly.pdbx_seq_one_letter_code
_entity_poly.pdbx_strand_id
1 'polypeptide(L)'
;MSRALIIVDVQNDFCEGGSLAVEGGAALAGAISEYVDAHHGQFDHVVATQDWHIDPGAHFSDDPDFVDSWPRHCVAGTRGAELHPDLDTEYIQAYFRKGQYTAAYSGFEGLLAPDDAVPSGDRKPGAMPVAGSSSGSAAVASDAEAAGGDFAAGDFAGSDFAAGEDTIGLDDWLQSHDVEDVVVVGIATDHCVKATALDGVQAGYSVTVLRDLTVGVAEDLDDAVAEMELGGVDIA
;
A
#
# COMPACT_ATOMS: atom_id res chain seq x y z
N MET A 1 -15.74 -13.75 15.91
CA MET A 1 -14.71 -12.70 15.86
C MET A 1 -14.41 -12.52 14.39
N SER A 2 -14.65 -11.32 13.87
CA SER A 2 -14.30 -10.99 12.47
C SER A 2 -12.80 -10.73 12.37
N ARG A 3 -12.19 -11.23 11.30
CA ARG A 3 -10.74 -11.21 11.08
C ARG A 3 -10.41 -10.51 9.77
N ALA A 4 -9.48 -9.56 9.81
CA ALA A 4 -9.01 -8.86 8.64
C ALA A 4 -7.54 -9.16 8.32
N LEU A 5 -7.20 -9.23 7.04
CA LEU A 5 -5.83 -9.16 6.54
C LEU A 5 -5.56 -7.73 6.04
N ILE A 6 -4.49 -7.12 6.52
CA ILE A 6 -4.00 -5.82 6.04
C ILE A 6 -2.71 -6.06 5.24
N ILE A 7 -2.75 -5.74 3.95
CA ILE A 7 -1.60 -5.79 3.04
C ILE A 7 -1.01 -4.38 2.99
N VAL A 8 0.18 -4.21 3.57
CA VAL A 8 0.80 -2.90 3.77
C VAL A 8 1.72 -2.59 2.60
N ASP A 9 1.42 -1.54 1.85
CA ASP A 9 2.28 -0.79 0.93
C ASP A 9 3.08 -1.65 -0.08
N VAL A 10 2.48 -2.70 -0.64
CA VAL A 10 3.09 -3.52 -1.68
C VAL A 10 3.01 -2.78 -3.03
N GLN A 11 3.77 -1.68 -3.16
CA GLN A 11 3.74 -0.74 -4.27
C GLN A 11 4.99 -0.84 -5.13
N ASN A 12 4.91 -0.38 -6.39
CA ASN A 12 6.01 -0.48 -7.34
C ASN A 12 7.29 0.23 -6.85
N ASP A 13 7.17 1.38 -6.18
CA ASP A 13 8.35 2.12 -5.71
C ASP A 13 9.08 1.42 -4.56
N PHE A 14 8.40 0.54 -3.82
CA PHE A 14 9.01 -0.28 -2.77
C PHE A 14 9.49 -1.65 -3.24
N CYS A 15 9.28 -1.99 -4.52
CA CYS A 15 9.78 -3.23 -5.12
C CYS A 15 10.98 -2.96 -6.03
N GLU A 16 11.66 -4.01 -6.47
CA GLU A 16 12.84 -3.90 -7.32
C GLU A 16 12.57 -3.10 -8.59
N GLY A 17 13.39 -2.09 -8.81
CA GLY A 17 13.26 -1.13 -9.91
C GLY A 17 12.46 0.13 -9.57
N GLY A 18 11.89 0.20 -8.38
CA GLY A 18 11.26 1.40 -7.83
C GLY A 18 12.24 2.40 -7.24
N SER A 19 11.76 3.58 -6.85
CA SER A 19 12.60 4.68 -6.36
C SER A 19 13.11 4.48 -4.93
N LEU A 20 12.45 3.63 -4.15
CA LEU A 20 12.81 3.28 -2.78
C LEU A 20 12.72 1.74 -2.59
N ALA A 21 13.37 1.03 -3.49
CA ALA A 21 13.26 -0.43 -3.57
C ALA A 21 13.78 -1.14 -2.32
N VAL A 22 12.99 -2.09 -1.83
CA VAL A 22 13.33 -3.02 -0.77
C VAL A 22 13.64 -4.38 -1.39
N GLU A 23 14.74 -5.01 -1.00
CA GLU A 23 15.14 -6.32 -1.52
C GLU A 23 14.07 -7.38 -1.20
N GLY A 24 13.63 -8.11 -2.22
CA GLY A 24 12.60 -9.13 -2.10
C GLY A 24 11.16 -8.62 -2.26
N GLY A 25 10.95 -7.32 -2.47
CA GLY A 25 9.61 -6.72 -2.54
C GLY A 25 8.74 -7.30 -3.66
N ALA A 26 9.28 -7.49 -4.86
CA ALA A 26 8.54 -8.09 -5.96
C ALA A 26 8.21 -9.58 -5.72
N ALA A 27 9.15 -10.34 -5.14
CA ALA A 27 8.91 -11.73 -4.76
C ALA A 27 7.84 -11.84 -3.67
N LEU A 28 7.85 -10.90 -2.71
CA LEU A 28 6.85 -10.82 -1.66
C LEU A 28 5.43 -10.58 -2.22
N ALA A 29 5.27 -9.73 -3.22
CA ALA A 29 3.97 -9.49 -3.86
C ALA A 29 3.34 -10.80 -4.35
N GLY A 30 4.13 -11.66 -5.03
CA GLY A 30 3.69 -12.98 -5.45
C GLY A 30 3.39 -13.93 -4.27
N ALA A 31 4.24 -13.92 -3.25
CA ALA A 31 4.06 -14.76 -2.06
C ALA A 31 2.79 -14.40 -1.27
N ILE A 32 2.48 -13.10 -1.14
CA ILE A 32 1.23 -12.64 -0.53
C ILE A 32 0.03 -13.09 -1.37
N SER A 33 0.10 -13.01 -2.70
CA SER A 33 -0.97 -13.47 -3.59
C SER A 33 -1.24 -14.96 -3.41
N GLU A 34 -0.20 -15.78 -3.41
CA GLU A 34 -0.31 -17.23 -3.17
C GLU A 34 -0.90 -17.54 -1.78
N TYR A 35 -0.49 -16.77 -0.76
CA TYR A 35 -1.00 -16.93 0.58
C TYR A 35 -2.50 -16.58 0.67
N VAL A 36 -2.91 -15.46 0.08
CA VAL A 36 -4.31 -15.02 0.07
C VAL A 36 -5.16 -16.03 -0.68
N ASP A 37 -4.75 -16.50 -1.84
CA ASP A 37 -5.44 -17.54 -2.59
C ASP A 37 -5.69 -18.80 -1.75
N ALA A 38 -4.68 -19.24 -1.01
CA ALA A 38 -4.77 -20.45 -0.19
C ALA A 38 -5.59 -20.25 1.10
N HIS A 39 -5.67 -19.03 1.64
CA HIS A 39 -6.17 -18.76 2.98
C HIS A 39 -7.29 -17.72 3.06
N HIS A 40 -7.78 -17.15 1.93
CA HIS A 40 -8.82 -16.11 1.95
C HIS A 40 -10.05 -16.49 2.77
N GLY A 41 -10.42 -17.76 2.83
CA GLY A 41 -11.54 -18.24 3.67
C GLY A 41 -11.30 -18.14 5.19
N GLN A 42 -10.11 -17.75 5.64
CA GLN A 42 -9.79 -17.49 7.05
C GLN A 42 -9.95 -16.01 7.43
N PHE A 43 -10.20 -15.16 6.46
CA PHE A 43 -10.37 -13.73 6.63
C PHE A 43 -11.77 -13.33 6.18
N ASP A 44 -12.47 -12.57 7.01
CA ASP A 44 -13.75 -11.97 6.65
C ASP A 44 -13.50 -10.76 5.72
N HIS A 45 -12.35 -10.11 5.91
CA HIS A 45 -11.96 -8.93 5.17
C HIS A 45 -10.49 -8.96 4.76
N VAL A 46 -10.20 -8.45 3.55
CA VAL A 46 -8.85 -8.18 3.05
C VAL A 46 -8.82 -6.73 2.62
N VAL A 47 -7.88 -5.96 3.15
CA VAL A 47 -7.68 -4.55 2.80
C VAL A 47 -6.22 -4.28 2.49
N ALA A 48 -5.94 -3.21 1.75
CA ALA A 48 -4.57 -2.79 1.46
C ALA A 48 -4.35 -1.32 1.83
N THR A 49 -3.12 -1.00 2.20
CA THR A 49 -2.67 0.38 2.37
C THR A 49 -1.77 0.82 1.23
N GLN A 50 -1.67 2.12 1.04
CA GLN A 50 -0.79 2.74 0.05
C GLN A 50 -0.24 4.07 0.57
N ASP A 51 1.06 4.28 0.42
CA ASP A 51 1.61 5.62 0.39
C ASP A 51 1.10 6.36 -0.86
N TRP A 52 0.62 7.60 -0.66
CA TRP A 52 0.00 8.37 -1.72
C TRP A 52 0.38 9.85 -1.59
N HIS A 53 1.66 10.15 -1.87
CA HIS A 53 2.23 11.45 -1.60
C HIS A 53 1.87 12.49 -2.66
N ILE A 54 1.22 13.57 -2.24
CA ILE A 54 0.94 14.75 -3.08
C ILE A 54 2.00 15.81 -2.80
N ASP A 55 2.11 16.25 -1.54
CA ASP A 55 3.14 17.16 -1.04
C ASP A 55 3.42 16.86 0.43
N PRO A 56 4.23 15.84 0.74
CA PRO A 56 4.50 15.44 2.11
C PRO A 56 5.57 16.32 2.81
N GLY A 57 5.91 17.47 2.22
CA GLY A 57 6.84 18.45 2.80
C GLY A 57 8.25 17.86 2.97
N ALA A 58 8.79 17.99 4.19
CA ALA A 58 10.16 17.58 4.52
C ALA A 58 10.40 16.05 4.46
N HIS A 59 9.35 15.24 4.31
CA HIS A 59 9.48 13.81 4.09
C HIS A 59 10.22 13.48 2.80
N PHE A 60 10.10 14.31 1.77
CA PHE A 60 10.91 14.22 0.55
C PHE A 60 12.16 15.08 0.65
N SER A 61 13.31 14.51 0.32
CA SER A 61 14.60 15.20 0.30
C SER A 61 15.44 14.74 -0.89
N ASP A 62 16.18 15.69 -1.48
CA ASP A 62 17.21 15.37 -2.48
C ASP A 62 18.51 14.87 -1.83
N ASP A 63 18.66 15.07 -0.50
CA ASP A 63 19.75 14.55 0.34
C ASP A 63 19.15 13.90 1.60
N PRO A 64 18.49 12.73 1.45
CA PRO A 64 17.75 12.10 2.51
C PRO A 64 18.65 11.49 3.58
N ASP A 65 18.22 11.55 4.83
CA ASP A 65 18.89 10.90 5.95
C ASP A 65 18.48 9.42 6.15
N PHE A 66 17.46 8.96 5.43
CA PHE A 66 16.88 7.63 5.52
C PHE A 66 16.36 7.26 6.93
N VAL A 67 15.97 8.27 7.71
CA VAL A 67 15.33 8.15 9.02
C VAL A 67 14.01 8.91 9.03
N ASP A 68 14.08 10.22 8.78
CA ASP A 68 12.91 11.11 8.75
C ASP A 68 12.63 11.63 7.34
N SER A 69 13.59 11.52 6.43
CA SER A 69 13.49 11.99 5.05
C SER A 69 13.94 10.93 4.04
N TRP A 70 13.27 10.92 2.91
CA TRP A 70 13.38 9.88 1.89
C TRP A 70 13.48 10.47 0.49
N PRO A 71 14.04 9.73 -0.50
CA PRO A 71 13.89 10.09 -1.91
C PRO A 71 12.41 10.18 -2.29
N ARG A 72 12.08 10.89 -3.36
CA ARG A 72 10.69 10.92 -3.86
C ARG A 72 10.23 9.52 -4.25
N HIS A 73 9.12 9.07 -3.64
CA HIS A 73 8.52 7.76 -3.86
C HIS A 73 7.00 7.86 -3.74
N CYS A 74 6.28 6.89 -4.25
CA CYS A 74 4.82 6.75 -4.16
C CYS A 74 4.06 8.07 -4.43
N VAL A 75 4.53 8.83 -5.42
CA VAL A 75 3.89 10.10 -5.80
C VAL A 75 2.52 9.81 -6.39
N ALA A 76 1.50 10.50 -5.88
CA ALA A 76 0.11 10.30 -6.26
C ALA A 76 -0.08 10.34 -7.78
N GLY A 77 -0.80 9.35 -8.32
CA GLY A 77 -1.08 9.22 -9.75
C GLY A 77 0.08 8.75 -10.61
N THR A 78 1.22 8.37 -10.02
CA THR A 78 2.32 7.74 -10.76
C THR A 78 2.28 6.22 -10.64
N ARG A 79 2.97 5.54 -11.57
CA ARG A 79 3.14 4.09 -11.50
C ARG A 79 3.83 3.65 -10.20
N GLY A 80 4.70 4.47 -9.63
CA GLY A 80 5.38 4.17 -8.37
C GLY A 80 4.41 3.95 -7.21
N ALA A 81 3.33 4.74 -7.18
CA ALA A 81 2.29 4.65 -6.16
C ALA A 81 1.26 3.53 -6.41
N GLU A 82 1.26 2.89 -7.58
CA GLU A 82 0.40 1.75 -7.86
C GLU A 82 0.89 0.50 -7.13
N LEU A 83 -0.02 -0.41 -6.78
CA LEU A 83 0.34 -1.72 -6.25
C LEU A 83 1.15 -2.52 -7.27
N HIS A 84 2.02 -3.39 -6.78
CA HIS A 84 2.85 -4.22 -7.63
C HIS A 84 1.97 -5.17 -8.49
N PRO A 85 2.26 -5.37 -9.79
CA PRO A 85 1.41 -6.16 -10.68
C PRO A 85 1.32 -7.65 -10.30
N ASP A 86 2.30 -8.17 -9.56
CA ASP A 86 2.28 -9.55 -9.06
C ASP A 86 1.44 -9.71 -7.78
N LEU A 87 0.94 -8.60 -7.20
CA LEU A 87 -0.03 -8.66 -6.12
C LEU A 87 -1.44 -8.81 -6.71
N ASP A 88 -2.07 -9.96 -6.45
CA ASP A 88 -3.46 -10.16 -6.84
C ASP A 88 -4.40 -9.35 -5.94
N THR A 89 -5.22 -8.51 -6.57
CA THR A 89 -6.14 -7.61 -5.89
C THR A 89 -7.58 -8.12 -5.84
N GLU A 90 -7.81 -9.36 -6.29
CA GLU A 90 -9.18 -9.91 -6.41
C GLU A 90 -9.95 -9.93 -5.09
N TYR A 91 -9.24 -10.20 -3.98
CA TYR A 91 -9.85 -10.30 -2.66
C TYR A 91 -9.82 -8.98 -1.87
N ILE A 92 -9.12 -7.94 -2.34
CA ILE A 92 -8.99 -6.67 -1.64
C ILE A 92 -10.31 -5.88 -1.76
N GLN A 93 -10.92 -5.62 -0.61
CA GLN A 93 -12.24 -4.98 -0.52
C GLN A 93 -12.15 -3.46 -0.38
N ALA A 94 -11.06 -2.96 0.21
CA ALA A 94 -10.86 -1.53 0.44
C ALA A 94 -9.38 -1.15 0.40
N TYR A 95 -9.11 0.08 0.00
CA TYR A 95 -7.75 0.65 -0.07
C TYR A 95 -7.69 1.89 0.80
N PHE A 96 -6.63 2.00 1.60
CA PHE A 96 -6.41 3.14 2.49
C PHE A 96 -5.13 3.87 2.08
N ARG A 97 -5.26 5.15 1.72
CA ARG A 97 -4.18 6.00 1.27
C ARG A 97 -3.69 6.89 2.38
N LYS A 98 -2.40 6.87 2.63
CA LYS A 98 -1.74 7.67 3.67
C LYS A 98 -0.66 8.59 3.11
N GLY A 99 -0.21 9.55 3.89
CA GLY A 99 0.94 10.36 3.56
C GLY A 99 0.71 11.43 2.49
N GLN A 100 -0.52 11.88 2.23
CA GLN A 100 -0.79 12.85 1.14
C GLN A 100 -0.03 14.17 1.34
N TYR A 101 -0.05 14.70 2.55
CA TYR A 101 0.52 16.04 2.86
C TYR A 101 1.46 16.05 4.06
N THR A 102 1.72 14.91 4.66
CA THR A 102 2.64 14.72 5.80
C THR A 102 3.32 13.38 5.67
N ALA A 103 4.42 13.15 6.40
CA ALA A 103 4.90 11.79 6.61
C ALA A 103 3.82 10.95 7.30
N ALA A 104 3.63 9.71 6.87
CA ALA A 104 2.73 8.75 7.49
C ALA A 104 3.29 7.34 7.30
N TYR A 105 3.36 6.58 8.37
CA TYR A 105 3.88 5.20 8.33
C TYR A 105 2.79 4.18 8.60
N SER A 106 1.92 4.45 9.57
CA SER A 106 0.87 3.52 9.96
C SER A 106 -0.28 3.48 8.95
N GLY A 107 -0.78 2.29 8.64
CA GLY A 107 -2.01 2.11 7.87
C GLY A 107 -3.23 2.78 8.54
N PHE A 108 -3.19 2.96 9.88
CA PHE A 108 -4.26 3.64 10.63
C PHE A 108 -4.31 5.15 10.39
N GLU A 109 -3.28 5.74 9.78
CA GLU A 109 -3.29 7.12 9.29
C GLU A 109 -3.96 7.25 7.90
N GLY A 110 -4.28 6.10 7.29
CA GLY A 110 -4.85 6.02 5.95
C GLY A 110 -6.34 6.35 5.90
N LEU A 111 -6.73 7.02 4.82
CA LEU A 111 -8.12 7.32 4.49
C LEU A 111 -8.60 6.45 3.33
N LEU A 112 -9.84 6.03 3.38
CA LEU A 112 -10.46 5.19 2.35
C LEU A 112 -10.33 5.86 0.98
N ALA A 113 -9.76 5.14 0.03
CA ALA A 113 -9.66 5.60 -1.35
C ALA A 113 -11.03 5.51 -2.05
N PRO A 114 -11.33 6.42 -3.01
CA PRO A 114 -12.53 6.31 -3.83
C PRO A 114 -12.59 4.99 -4.59
N ASP A 115 -13.79 4.43 -4.77
CA ASP A 115 -14.02 3.13 -5.43
C ASP A 115 -13.49 3.02 -6.87
N ASP A 116 -13.37 4.17 -7.55
CA ASP A 116 -12.87 4.27 -8.92
C ASP A 116 -11.36 4.48 -9.02
N ALA A 117 -10.70 4.65 -7.89
CA ALA A 117 -9.27 4.94 -7.79
C ALA A 117 -8.41 3.70 -7.58
N VAL A 118 -8.76 2.60 -8.21
CA VAL A 118 -8.05 1.33 -8.07
C VAL A 118 -6.67 1.40 -8.71
N PRO A 119 -5.64 1.03 -7.97
CA PRO A 119 -4.27 1.40 -8.27
C PRO A 119 -3.48 0.36 -9.03
N SER A 120 -4.00 -0.76 -9.38
CA SER A 120 -3.27 -1.76 -10.13
C SER A 120 -4.18 -2.53 -11.09
N GLY A 121 -3.71 -2.69 -12.33
CA GLY A 121 -4.38 -3.48 -13.35
C GLY A 121 -5.81 -3.04 -13.68
N ASP A 122 -6.52 -3.87 -14.40
CA ASP A 122 -7.87 -3.59 -14.91
C ASP A 122 -8.99 -3.99 -13.92
N ARG A 123 -8.67 -4.35 -12.66
CA ARG A 123 -9.64 -4.87 -11.68
C ARG A 123 -10.02 -3.82 -10.66
N LYS A 124 -11.32 -3.63 -10.48
CA LYS A 124 -11.89 -2.83 -9.39
C LYS A 124 -12.10 -3.70 -8.15
N PRO A 125 -11.96 -3.17 -6.92
CA PRO A 125 -12.32 -3.90 -5.71
C PRO A 125 -13.73 -4.47 -5.81
N GLY A 126 -13.89 -5.75 -5.53
CA GLY A 126 -15.20 -6.42 -5.60
C GLY A 126 -15.76 -6.66 -7.01
N ALA A 127 -15.01 -6.39 -8.07
CA ALA A 127 -15.41 -6.76 -9.42
C ALA A 127 -15.25 -8.28 -9.59
N MET A 128 -16.36 -8.95 -9.95
CA MET A 128 -16.31 -10.37 -10.31
C MET A 128 -15.39 -10.58 -11.51
N PRO A 129 -14.58 -11.65 -11.55
CA PRO A 129 -13.70 -11.92 -12.67
C PRO A 129 -14.51 -12.03 -13.95
N VAL A 130 -14.16 -11.20 -14.95
CA VAL A 130 -14.80 -11.28 -16.27
C VAL A 130 -14.19 -12.51 -16.97
N ALA A 131 -14.94 -13.58 -17.07
CA ALA A 131 -14.52 -14.76 -17.81
C ALA A 131 -14.29 -14.38 -19.28
N GLY A 132 -13.00 -14.37 -19.69
CA GLY A 132 -12.58 -14.42 -21.09
C GLY A 132 -12.53 -13.10 -21.83
N SER A 133 -11.37 -12.44 -21.79
CA SER A 133 -10.88 -11.71 -22.96
C SER A 133 -9.48 -12.24 -23.31
N SER A 134 -9.43 -13.12 -24.30
CA SER A 134 -8.18 -13.50 -24.95
C SER A 134 -7.60 -12.26 -25.62
N SER A 135 -6.49 -11.76 -25.12
CA SER A 135 -5.74 -10.68 -25.73
C SER A 135 -5.18 -11.11 -27.08
N GLY A 136 -5.74 -10.57 -28.14
CA GLY A 136 -5.13 -10.58 -29.45
C GLY A 136 -3.92 -9.66 -29.48
N SER A 137 -2.76 -10.25 -29.65
CA SER A 137 -1.52 -9.59 -30.01
C SER A 137 -1.69 -8.76 -31.29
N ALA A 138 -1.33 -7.48 -31.24
CA ALA A 138 -0.97 -6.74 -32.44
C ALA A 138 0.29 -5.93 -32.17
N ALA A 139 1.35 -6.38 -32.79
CA ALA A 139 2.64 -5.71 -32.86
C ALA A 139 2.62 -4.55 -33.87
N VAL A 140 3.71 -3.77 -33.81
CA VAL A 140 4.32 -2.84 -34.78
C VAL A 140 3.90 -1.38 -34.71
N ALA A 141 4.72 -0.41 -34.91
CA ALA A 141 6.11 -0.20 -35.32
C ALA A 141 6.51 1.26 -35.01
N SER A 142 7.78 1.41 -34.80
CA SER A 142 8.60 2.61 -34.91
C SER A 142 8.05 3.79 -35.71
N ASP A 143 8.19 5.02 -35.16
CA ASP A 143 9.02 6.06 -35.78
C ASP A 143 9.26 7.21 -34.81
N ALA A 144 10.53 7.59 -34.72
CA ALA A 144 11.03 8.73 -33.99
C ALA A 144 10.76 10.02 -34.76
N GLU A 145 10.29 11.07 -34.07
CA GLU A 145 10.70 12.43 -34.40
C GLU A 145 10.56 13.35 -33.19
N ALA A 146 11.66 14.05 -32.91
CA ALA A 146 11.77 15.06 -31.88
C ALA A 146 11.00 16.32 -32.28
N ALA A 147 10.13 16.80 -31.43
CA ALA A 147 9.67 18.18 -31.46
C ALA A 147 9.64 18.72 -30.04
N GLY A 148 10.52 19.69 -29.77
CA GLY A 148 10.49 20.51 -28.57
C GLY A 148 9.18 21.27 -28.50
N GLY A 149 8.47 21.14 -27.40
CA GLY A 149 7.29 21.90 -27.05
C GLY A 149 7.47 22.45 -25.64
N ASP A 150 7.57 23.79 -25.57
CA ASP A 150 7.41 24.59 -24.37
C ASP A 150 6.16 24.13 -23.62
N PHE A 151 6.32 23.52 -22.43
CA PHE A 151 5.21 23.34 -21.52
C PHE A 151 5.00 24.64 -20.74
N ALA A 152 4.08 25.45 -21.24
CA ALA A 152 3.47 26.52 -20.46
C ALA A 152 2.86 25.94 -19.19
N ALA A 153 3.15 26.57 -18.05
CA ALA A 153 2.50 26.33 -16.77
C ALA A 153 0.98 26.48 -16.97
N GLY A 154 0.30 25.34 -17.10
CA GLY A 154 -1.14 25.29 -17.07
C GLY A 154 -1.59 25.30 -15.61
N ASP A 155 -2.38 26.32 -15.26
CA ASP A 155 -3.14 26.42 -14.02
C ASP A 155 -3.85 25.10 -13.72
N PHE A 156 -3.32 24.32 -12.80
CA PHE A 156 -4.11 23.37 -12.05
C PHE A 156 -4.95 24.18 -11.06
N ALA A 157 -6.04 24.73 -11.54
CA ALA A 157 -7.11 25.23 -10.69
C ALA A 157 -7.53 24.06 -9.79
N GLY A 158 -7.39 24.26 -8.47
CA GLY A 158 -7.76 23.29 -7.47
C GLY A 158 -9.18 22.77 -7.75
N SER A 159 -9.27 21.47 -7.96
CA SER A 159 -10.56 20.80 -7.79
C SER A 159 -10.86 20.92 -6.30
N ASP A 160 -11.91 21.67 -5.99
CA ASP A 160 -12.53 21.77 -4.69
C ASP A 160 -12.64 20.35 -4.10
N PHE A 161 -11.79 20.04 -3.10
CA PHE A 161 -12.14 19.05 -2.13
C PHE A 161 -13.31 19.64 -1.37
N ALA A 162 -14.51 19.26 -1.74
CA ALA A 162 -15.71 19.60 -1.02
C ALA A 162 -15.50 19.11 0.43
N ALA A 163 -15.35 20.04 1.35
CA ALA A 163 -15.44 19.77 2.78
C ALA A 163 -16.86 19.24 3.03
N GLY A 164 -16.98 17.89 3.17
CA GLY A 164 -18.28 17.29 3.43
C GLY A 164 -18.47 15.82 3.07
N GLU A 165 -17.46 15.10 2.56
CA GLU A 165 -17.52 13.65 2.55
C GLU A 165 -16.82 13.14 3.80
N ASP A 166 -17.53 12.36 4.61
CA ASP A 166 -16.97 11.69 5.80
C ASP A 166 -15.79 10.83 5.33
N THR A 167 -14.58 11.30 5.57
CA THR A 167 -13.36 10.55 5.24
C THR A 167 -13.24 9.39 6.25
N ILE A 168 -13.46 8.17 5.79
CA ILE A 168 -13.41 6.96 6.61
C ILE A 168 -11.95 6.55 6.79
N GLY A 169 -11.48 6.49 8.03
CA GLY A 169 -10.18 5.93 8.38
C GLY A 169 -10.19 4.41 8.42
N LEU A 170 -8.99 3.79 8.42
CA LEU A 170 -8.89 2.34 8.54
C LEU A 170 -9.54 1.82 9.82
N ASP A 171 -9.34 2.50 10.95
CA ASP A 171 -9.93 2.10 12.24
C ASP A 171 -11.46 2.14 12.21
N ASP A 172 -12.06 3.24 11.73
CA ASP A 172 -13.51 3.36 11.60
C ASP A 172 -14.08 2.27 10.67
N TRP A 173 -13.36 1.96 9.60
CA TRP A 173 -13.77 0.92 8.67
C TRP A 173 -13.73 -0.46 9.32
N LEU A 174 -12.65 -0.82 10.01
CA LEU A 174 -12.50 -2.09 10.72
C LEU A 174 -13.57 -2.25 11.81
N GLN A 175 -13.83 -1.20 12.59
CA GLN A 175 -14.88 -1.18 13.62
C GLN A 175 -16.27 -1.36 13.01
N SER A 176 -16.56 -0.72 11.87
CA SER A 176 -17.86 -0.86 11.19
C SER A 176 -18.13 -2.28 10.66
N HIS A 177 -17.06 -3.09 10.53
CA HIS A 177 -17.11 -4.49 10.11
C HIS A 177 -16.93 -5.49 11.26
N ASP A 178 -17.03 -5.01 12.51
CA ASP A 178 -16.90 -5.83 13.73
C ASP A 178 -15.57 -6.63 13.77
N VAL A 179 -14.49 -6.08 13.21
CA VAL A 179 -13.15 -6.70 13.23
C VAL A 179 -12.57 -6.64 14.63
N GLU A 180 -12.05 -7.76 15.11
CA GLU A 180 -11.37 -7.85 16.42
C GLU A 180 -9.93 -8.41 16.27
N ASP A 181 -9.65 -9.13 15.18
CA ASP A 181 -8.38 -9.79 14.91
C ASP A 181 -7.81 -9.30 13.57
N VAL A 182 -6.58 -8.83 13.59
CA VAL A 182 -5.90 -8.25 12.44
C VAL A 182 -4.61 -9.01 12.14
N VAL A 183 -4.44 -9.41 10.90
CA VAL A 183 -3.20 -9.99 10.39
C VAL A 183 -2.54 -8.99 9.45
N VAL A 184 -1.24 -8.74 9.65
CA VAL A 184 -0.48 -7.75 8.88
C VAL A 184 0.61 -8.43 8.08
N VAL A 185 0.71 -8.06 6.80
CA VAL A 185 1.74 -8.49 5.84
C VAL A 185 2.19 -7.29 5.00
N GLY A 186 3.32 -7.36 4.31
CA GLY A 186 3.72 -6.32 3.35
C GLY A 186 5.08 -5.66 3.60
N ILE A 187 5.22 -4.39 3.24
CA ILE A 187 6.46 -3.60 3.18
C ILE A 187 6.31 -2.29 3.98
N ALA A 188 7.28 -1.83 4.76
CA ALA A 188 8.48 -2.54 5.19
C ALA A 188 8.33 -2.96 6.64
N THR A 189 8.91 -4.12 6.99
CA THR A 189 8.81 -4.72 8.34
C THR A 189 9.17 -3.73 9.44
N ASP A 190 10.27 -3.01 9.26
CA ASP A 190 10.86 -2.07 10.22
C ASP A 190 10.25 -0.66 10.18
N HIS A 191 9.32 -0.39 9.26
CA HIS A 191 8.64 0.89 9.07
C HIS A 191 7.12 0.74 9.08
N CYS A 192 6.48 0.73 7.92
CA CYS A 192 5.01 0.77 7.81
C CYS A 192 4.32 -0.46 8.42
N VAL A 193 4.88 -1.65 8.27
CA VAL A 193 4.34 -2.88 8.89
C VAL A 193 4.39 -2.76 10.42
N LYS A 194 5.55 -2.39 10.96
CA LYS A 194 5.72 -2.18 12.42
C LYS A 194 4.77 -1.11 12.95
N ALA A 195 4.73 0.06 12.30
CA ALA A 195 3.87 1.15 12.72
C ALA A 195 2.38 0.74 12.70
N THR A 196 1.95 0.07 11.62
CA THR A 196 0.57 -0.43 11.49
C THR A 196 0.24 -1.47 12.57
N ALA A 197 1.16 -2.40 12.83
CA ALA A 197 0.94 -3.44 13.83
C ALA A 197 0.83 -2.87 15.25
N LEU A 198 1.72 -1.93 15.62
CA LEU A 198 1.71 -1.30 16.94
C LEU A 198 0.47 -0.42 17.16
N ASP A 199 0.07 0.35 16.16
CA ASP A 199 -1.15 1.17 16.22
C ASP A 199 -2.41 0.28 16.29
N GLY A 200 -2.43 -0.85 15.59
CA GLY A 200 -3.50 -1.83 15.72
C GLY A 200 -3.67 -2.34 17.14
N VAL A 201 -2.57 -2.68 17.82
CA VAL A 201 -2.62 -3.07 19.25
C VAL A 201 -3.12 -1.92 20.13
N GLN A 202 -2.64 -0.68 19.87
CA GLN A 202 -3.09 0.50 20.62
C GLN A 202 -4.59 0.80 20.41
N ALA A 203 -5.12 0.54 19.23
CA ALA A 203 -6.54 0.65 18.91
C ALA A 203 -7.39 -0.48 19.51
N GLY A 204 -6.75 -1.54 20.04
CA GLY A 204 -7.43 -2.60 20.80
C GLY A 204 -7.64 -3.89 20.01
N TYR A 205 -7.06 -4.02 18.83
CA TYR A 205 -7.10 -5.26 18.04
C TYR A 205 -6.11 -6.30 18.58
N SER A 206 -6.45 -7.58 18.38
CA SER A 206 -5.49 -8.67 18.42
C SER A 206 -4.70 -8.64 17.10
N VAL A 207 -3.39 -8.43 17.16
CA VAL A 207 -2.57 -8.22 15.95
C VAL A 207 -1.53 -9.32 15.80
N THR A 208 -1.49 -9.91 14.60
CA THR A 208 -0.46 -10.88 14.20
C THR A 208 0.28 -10.38 12.96
N VAL A 209 1.60 -10.34 12.98
CA VAL A 209 2.42 -10.12 11.79
C VAL A 209 2.93 -11.46 11.27
N LEU A 210 2.67 -11.77 9.99
CA LEU A 210 3.24 -12.95 9.34
C LEU A 210 4.65 -12.61 8.84
N ARG A 211 5.65 -13.00 9.64
CA ARG A 211 7.05 -12.60 9.41
C ARG A 211 7.57 -13.02 8.03
N ASP A 212 7.22 -14.20 7.57
CA ASP A 212 7.63 -14.73 6.26
C ASP A 212 6.94 -14.00 5.07
N LEU A 213 5.92 -13.19 5.36
CA LEU A 213 5.22 -12.35 4.38
C LEU A 213 5.48 -10.86 4.61
N THR A 214 6.66 -10.52 5.13
CA THR A 214 7.16 -9.14 5.23
C THR A 214 8.62 -9.07 4.81
N VAL A 215 9.04 -7.93 4.23
CA VAL A 215 10.44 -7.59 3.95
C VAL A 215 10.73 -6.19 4.49
N GLY A 216 11.94 -5.94 4.94
CA GLY A 216 12.34 -4.68 5.57
C GLY A 216 13.44 -3.95 4.82
N VAL A 217 13.65 -2.69 5.18
CA VAL A 217 14.73 -1.85 4.66
C VAL A 217 16.07 -2.21 5.28
N ALA A 218 16.10 -2.49 6.58
CA ALA A 218 17.31 -2.92 7.27
C ALA A 218 17.66 -4.37 6.95
N GLU A 219 18.96 -4.68 6.89
CA GLU A 219 19.46 -6.07 6.74
C GLU A 219 19.12 -6.92 7.97
N ASP A 220 19.13 -6.32 9.16
CA ASP A 220 18.77 -6.98 10.42
C ASP A 220 17.45 -6.38 10.94
N LEU A 221 16.47 -7.22 11.10
CA LEU A 221 15.12 -6.86 11.52
C LEU A 221 14.79 -7.31 12.95
N ASP A 222 15.75 -7.89 13.67
CA ASP A 222 15.53 -8.44 15.00
C ASP A 222 15.05 -7.37 15.99
N ASP A 223 15.60 -6.14 15.91
CA ASP A 223 15.17 -5.03 16.76
C ASP A 223 13.72 -4.61 16.46
N ALA A 224 13.32 -4.55 15.19
CA ALA A 224 11.96 -4.21 14.81
C ALA A 224 10.95 -5.29 15.24
N VAL A 225 11.31 -6.55 15.11
CA VAL A 225 10.51 -7.69 15.57
C VAL A 225 10.38 -7.66 17.10
N ALA A 226 11.47 -7.47 17.83
CA ALA A 226 11.44 -7.38 19.29
C ALA A 226 10.59 -6.18 19.79
N GLU A 227 10.64 -5.05 19.10
CA GLU A 227 9.80 -3.89 19.42
C GLU A 227 8.31 -4.20 19.24
N MET A 228 7.93 -4.89 18.17
CA MET A 228 6.56 -5.34 17.92
C MET A 228 6.08 -6.32 19.00
N GLU A 229 6.89 -7.33 19.34
CA GLU A 229 6.57 -8.30 20.41
C GLU A 229 6.39 -7.60 21.77
N LEU A 230 7.28 -6.67 22.12
CA LEU A 230 7.17 -5.87 23.35
C LEU A 230 5.92 -4.97 23.34
N GLY A 231 5.48 -4.53 22.16
CA GLY A 231 4.25 -3.77 21.95
C GLY A 231 2.97 -4.61 22.01
N GLY A 232 3.09 -5.94 22.10
CA GLY A 232 1.95 -6.84 22.20
C GLY A 232 1.49 -7.42 20.86
N VAL A 233 2.31 -7.34 19.83
CA VAL A 233 2.07 -7.97 18.53
C VAL A 233 2.53 -9.42 18.56
N ASP A 234 1.72 -10.34 18.08
CA ASP A 234 2.11 -11.72 17.84
C ASP A 234 2.89 -11.83 16.52
N ILE A 235 4.03 -12.53 16.54
CA ILE A 235 4.84 -12.80 15.34
C ILE A 235 4.71 -14.27 14.97
N ALA A 236 4.30 -14.56 13.73
CA ALA A 236 4.04 -15.92 13.24
C ALA A 236 4.84 -16.23 11.95
#